data_8f728e1378ff085487701b3d91e64916
#
_entry.id   8f728e1378ff085487701b3d91e64916
#
_cell.length_a   1.000
_cell.length_b   1.000
_cell.length_c   1.000
_cell.angle_alpha   90.00
_cell.angle_beta   90.00
_cell.angle_gamma   90.00
#
_symmetry.space_group_name_H-M   'P 1'
#
loop_
_entity.id
_entity.type
_entity.pdbx_description
1 polymer ?
#
loop_
_entity_poly.entity_id
_entity_poly.type
_entity_poly.pdbx_seq_one_letter_code
_entity_poly.pdbx_strand_id
1 'polypeptide(L)'
;YVVLIQEQDVFWRYIGAFIFASFSLLTVAALGFLMSSLANNSIGPIVATISAIVFFTILSTLNIPLFNVVKPYLFTTHMNNWKEFFDIQVDESNDAITGSVLNMAKIKNSIIILTVHIGLFVGASVWIMKKKDILS
;
A
#
# COMPACT_ATOMS: atom_id res chain seq x y z
N TYR A 1 -2.23 -21.94 22.09
CA TYR A 1 -0.87 -22.29 21.59
C TYR A 1 -0.34 -21.12 20.75
N VAL A 2 0.75 -20.53 21.17
CA VAL A 2 1.32 -19.36 20.49
C VAL A 2 2.65 -19.77 19.86
N VAL A 3 2.75 -19.63 18.52
CA VAL A 3 4.00 -19.85 17.80
C VAL A 3 4.78 -18.53 17.83
N LEU A 4 5.98 -18.57 18.41
CA LEU A 4 6.83 -17.39 18.54
C LEU A 4 7.86 -17.35 17.40
N ILE A 5 8.06 -16.17 16.84
CA ILE A 5 9.14 -15.93 15.87
C ILE A 5 10.46 -15.93 16.62
N GLN A 6 11.47 -16.64 16.08
CA GLN A 6 12.79 -16.69 16.69
C GLN A 6 13.46 -15.31 16.67
N GLU A 7 14.19 -14.98 17.72
CA GLU A 7 14.83 -13.67 17.90
C GLU A 7 15.71 -13.27 16.71
N GLN A 8 16.47 -14.21 16.19
CA GLN A 8 17.33 -13.99 15.02
C GLN A 8 16.57 -13.77 13.70
N ASP A 9 15.28 -14.11 13.67
CA ASP A 9 14.42 -13.99 12.49
C ASP A 9 13.59 -12.69 12.50
N VAL A 10 13.49 -12.01 13.63
CA VAL A 10 12.67 -10.79 13.79
C VAL A 10 13.26 -9.61 13.03
N PHE A 11 14.57 -9.47 13.02
CA PHE A 11 15.25 -8.29 12.49
C PHE A 11 14.98 -8.07 10.99
N TRP A 12 15.15 -9.10 10.15
CA TRP A 12 14.92 -8.95 8.72
C TRP A 12 13.43 -8.75 8.41
N ARG A 13 12.54 -9.37 9.18
CA ARG A 13 11.08 -9.18 9.05
C ARG A 13 10.70 -7.75 9.35
N TYR A 14 11.30 -7.18 10.37
CA TYR A 14 11.06 -5.78 10.76
C TYR A 14 11.52 -4.81 9.68
N ILE A 15 12.70 -5.04 9.12
CA ILE A 15 13.22 -4.23 8.01
C ILE A 15 12.31 -4.36 6.77
N GLY A 16 11.91 -5.57 6.42
CA GLY A 16 11.00 -5.82 5.31
C GLY A 16 9.66 -5.10 5.49
N ALA A 17 9.07 -5.21 6.66
CA ALA A 17 7.82 -4.51 6.99
C ALA A 17 7.97 -2.99 6.93
N PHE A 18 9.10 -2.47 7.40
CA PHE A 18 9.41 -1.03 7.33
C PHE A 18 9.53 -0.54 5.89
N ILE A 19 10.24 -1.27 5.04
CA ILE A 19 10.36 -0.95 3.62
C ILE A 19 8.98 -0.98 2.96
N PHE A 20 8.17 -1.98 3.25
CA PHE A 20 6.82 -2.10 2.73
C PHE A 20 5.93 -0.92 3.17
N ALA A 21 5.98 -0.55 4.44
CA ALA A 21 5.25 0.61 4.96
C ALA A 21 5.71 1.91 4.27
N SER A 22 6.99 2.04 3.98
CA SER A 22 7.54 3.18 3.22
C SER A 22 6.96 3.24 1.81
N PHE A 23 6.82 2.11 1.12
CA PHE A 23 6.14 2.04 -0.18
C PHE A 23 4.68 2.47 -0.09
N SER A 24 3.98 2.06 0.96
CA SER A 24 2.59 2.46 1.19
C SER A 24 2.47 3.98 1.37
N LEU A 25 3.38 4.57 2.15
CA LEU A 25 3.44 6.01 2.35
C LEU A 25 3.81 6.76 1.06
N LEU A 26 4.70 6.20 0.24
CA LEU A 26 5.01 6.76 -1.09
C LEU A 26 3.78 6.80 -1.99
N THR A 27 2.92 5.80 -1.93
CA THR A 27 1.66 5.77 -2.68
C THR A 27 0.75 6.91 -2.24
N VAL A 28 0.63 7.14 -0.94
CA VAL A 28 -0.14 8.27 -0.38
C VAL A 28 0.45 9.61 -0.80
N ALA A 29 1.77 9.74 -0.75
CA ALA A 29 2.47 10.96 -1.18
C ALA A 29 2.27 11.23 -2.68
N ALA A 30 2.30 10.19 -3.50
CA ALA A 30 2.03 10.30 -4.94
C ALA A 30 0.59 10.75 -5.21
N LEU A 31 -0.37 10.24 -4.46
CA LEU A 31 -1.77 10.70 -4.53
C LEU A 31 -1.89 12.17 -4.13
N GLY A 32 -1.24 12.58 -3.05
CA GLY A 32 -1.20 13.98 -2.60
C GLY A 32 -0.59 14.90 -3.66
N PHE A 33 0.48 14.44 -4.31
CA PHE A 33 1.12 15.17 -5.42
C PHE A 33 0.17 15.34 -6.61
N LEU A 34 -0.57 14.28 -6.96
CA LEU A 34 -1.60 14.33 -8.01
C LEU A 34 -2.69 15.35 -7.66
N MET A 35 -3.21 15.33 -6.45
CA MET A 35 -4.24 16.26 -6.00
C MET A 35 -3.71 17.70 -6.00
N SER A 36 -2.45 17.90 -5.62
CA SER A 36 -1.79 19.20 -5.66
C SER A 36 -1.66 19.74 -7.08
N SER A 37 -1.40 18.88 -8.05
CA SER A 37 -1.29 19.30 -9.45
C SER A 37 -2.64 19.71 -10.08
N LEU A 38 -3.74 19.23 -9.53
CA LEU A 38 -5.10 19.57 -9.99
C LEU A 38 -5.65 20.86 -9.38
N ALA A 39 -5.07 21.35 -8.30
CA ALA A 39 -5.60 22.46 -7.53
C ALA A 39 -4.76 23.73 -7.71
N ASN A 40 -5.41 24.87 -7.46
CA ASN A 40 -4.77 26.18 -7.49
C ASN A 40 -4.54 26.76 -6.07
N ASN A 41 -4.89 26.00 -5.03
CA ASN A 41 -4.67 26.39 -3.64
C ASN A 41 -4.08 25.24 -2.84
N SER A 42 -3.67 25.48 -1.60
CA SER A 42 -3.02 24.47 -0.75
C SER A 42 -4.00 23.66 0.10
N ILE A 43 -5.17 24.18 0.39
CA ILE A 43 -6.15 23.52 1.28
C ILE A 43 -6.92 22.43 0.54
N GLY A 44 -7.33 22.69 -0.69
CA GLY A 44 -8.09 21.77 -1.51
C GLY A 44 -7.41 20.39 -1.68
N PRO A 45 -6.14 20.33 -2.06
CA PRO A 45 -5.43 19.05 -2.20
C PRO A 45 -5.34 18.24 -0.91
N ILE A 46 -5.14 18.89 0.22
CA ILE A 46 -5.08 18.21 1.52
C ILE A 46 -6.41 17.52 1.84
N VAL A 47 -7.50 18.27 1.73
CA VAL A 47 -8.85 17.76 1.97
C VAL A 47 -9.20 16.65 0.99
N ALA A 48 -8.90 16.84 -0.30
CA ALA A 48 -9.16 15.86 -1.35
C ALA A 48 -8.39 14.55 -1.12
N THR A 49 -7.12 14.64 -0.75
CA THR A 49 -6.28 13.47 -0.48
C THR A 49 -6.80 12.67 0.72
N ILE A 50 -7.10 13.34 1.82
CA ILE A 50 -7.64 12.70 3.02
C ILE A 50 -8.99 12.05 2.72
N SER A 51 -9.86 12.77 2.03
CA SER A 51 -11.19 12.25 1.64
C SER A 51 -11.09 11.03 0.74
N ALA A 52 -10.17 11.03 -0.22
CA ALA A 52 -9.94 9.91 -1.11
C ALA A 52 -9.42 8.69 -0.33
N ILE A 53 -8.47 8.87 0.57
CA ILE A 53 -7.93 7.77 1.39
C ILE A 53 -9.02 7.17 2.27
N VAL A 54 -9.82 8.01 2.94
CA VAL A 54 -10.94 7.55 3.77
C VAL A 54 -11.96 6.81 2.94
N PHE A 55 -12.33 7.34 1.79
CA PHE A 55 -13.29 6.70 0.87
C PHE A 55 -12.80 5.32 0.42
N PHE A 56 -11.57 5.23 -0.07
CA PHE A 56 -11.00 3.96 -0.52
C PHE A 56 -10.78 2.97 0.62
N THR A 57 -10.45 3.44 1.81
CA THR A 57 -10.33 2.59 3.00
C THR A 57 -11.67 1.99 3.38
N ILE A 58 -12.73 2.80 3.39
CA ILE A 58 -14.09 2.31 3.64
C ILE A 58 -14.48 1.28 2.58
N LEU A 59 -14.24 1.59 1.31
CA LEU A 59 -14.53 0.68 0.20
C LEU A 59 -13.79 -0.66 0.33
N SER A 60 -12.54 -0.63 0.80
CA SER A 60 -11.72 -1.82 1.01
C SER A 60 -12.20 -2.70 2.17
N THR A 61 -12.84 -2.09 3.17
CA THR A 61 -13.30 -2.79 4.38
C THR A 61 -14.75 -3.29 4.29
N LEU A 62 -15.56 -2.68 3.42
CA LEU A 62 -16.94 -3.09 3.23
C LEU A 62 -17.05 -4.48 2.59
N ASN A 63 -17.89 -5.31 3.17
CA ASN A 63 -18.09 -6.69 2.73
C ASN A 63 -19.28 -6.79 1.75
N ILE A 64 -19.23 -5.99 0.70
CA ILE A 64 -20.27 -5.95 -0.34
C ILE A 64 -19.77 -6.72 -1.56
N PRO A 65 -20.51 -7.73 -2.05
CA PRO A 65 -20.06 -8.55 -3.18
C PRO A 65 -19.74 -7.76 -4.45
N LEU A 66 -20.44 -6.65 -4.68
CA LEU A 66 -20.21 -5.77 -5.83
C LEU A 66 -18.78 -5.20 -5.86
N PHE A 67 -18.22 -4.92 -4.70
CA PHE A 67 -16.88 -4.33 -4.58
C PHE A 67 -15.75 -5.38 -4.52
N ASN A 68 -16.08 -6.66 -4.37
CA ASN A 68 -15.06 -7.72 -4.28
C ASN A 68 -14.21 -7.83 -5.55
N VAL A 69 -14.72 -7.41 -6.70
CA VAL A 69 -13.96 -7.37 -7.95
C VAL A 69 -12.92 -6.24 -7.94
N VAL A 70 -13.24 -5.11 -7.31
CA VAL A 70 -12.41 -3.90 -7.30
C VAL A 70 -11.40 -3.91 -6.17
N LYS A 71 -11.73 -4.50 -5.02
CA LYS A 71 -10.88 -4.53 -3.82
C LYS A 71 -9.43 -4.95 -4.08
N PRO A 72 -9.14 -6.03 -4.85
CA PRO A 72 -7.76 -6.46 -5.07
C PRO A 72 -6.90 -5.45 -5.82
N TYR A 73 -7.52 -4.48 -6.49
CA TYR A 73 -6.81 -3.46 -7.29
C TYR A 73 -6.66 -2.13 -6.55
N LEU A 74 -7.28 -1.98 -5.38
CA LEU A 74 -7.18 -0.75 -4.60
C LEU A 74 -5.87 -0.72 -3.79
N PHE A 75 -5.17 0.42 -3.84
CA PHE A 75 -3.93 0.58 -3.09
C PHE A 75 -4.14 0.51 -1.57
N THR A 76 -5.29 0.97 -1.08
CA THR A 76 -5.63 0.91 0.36
C THR A 76 -5.78 -0.51 0.88
N THR A 77 -6.23 -1.45 0.04
CA THR A 77 -6.29 -2.87 0.38
C THR A 77 -4.90 -3.45 0.64
N HIS A 78 -3.90 -3.00 -0.12
CA HIS A 78 -2.53 -3.51 -0.06
C HIS A 78 -1.65 -2.79 0.96
N MET A 79 -2.04 -1.62 1.44
CA MET A 79 -1.24 -0.83 2.38
C MET A 79 -1.02 -1.54 3.73
N ASN A 80 -1.97 -2.35 4.16
CA ASN A 80 -1.90 -3.08 5.43
C ASN A 80 -1.16 -4.42 5.35
N ASN A 81 -0.67 -4.81 4.19
CA ASN A 81 -0.03 -6.11 3.98
C ASN A 81 1.40 -6.20 4.55
N TRP A 82 1.91 -5.14 5.18
CA TRP A 82 3.15 -5.20 5.95
C TRP A 82 3.12 -6.25 7.06
N LYS A 83 1.93 -6.57 7.56
CA LYS A 83 1.72 -7.60 8.59
C LYS A 83 2.13 -8.99 8.11
N GLU A 84 2.03 -9.25 6.81
CA GLU A 84 2.35 -10.55 6.22
C GLU A 84 3.83 -10.94 6.41
N PHE A 85 4.72 -9.97 6.66
CA PHE A 85 6.11 -10.24 7.01
C PHE A 85 6.26 -10.97 8.36
N PHE A 86 5.27 -10.86 9.24
CA PHE A 86 5.27 -11.49 10.55
C PHE A 86 4.50 -12.81 10.58
N ASP A 87 3.81 -13.15 9.49
CA ASP A 87 3.15 -14.44 9.34
C ASP A 87 4.17 -15.49 8.92
N ILE A 88 4.33 -16.52 9.74
CA ILE A 88 5.35 -17.55 9.59
C ILE A 88 4.72 -18.88 9.18
N GLN A 89 5.49 -19.68 8.46
CA GLN A 89 5.16 -21.07 8.24
C GLN A 89 5.61 -21.91 9.45
N VAL A 90 4.84 -22.93 9.77
CA VAL A 90 5.16 -23.88 10.83
C VAL A 90 5.36 -25.27 10.22
N ASP A 91 6.18 -26.06 10.86
CA ASP A 91 6.38 -27.46 10.51
C ASP A 91 5.27 -28.36 11.11
N GLU A 92 5.38 -29.66 10.88
CA GLU A 92 4.42 -30.65 11.42
C GLU A 92 4.36 -30.67 12.96
N SER A 93 5.41 -30.16 13.62
CA SER A 93 5.49 -30.06 15.08
C SER A 93 4.96 -28.72 15.63
N ASN A 94 4.45 -27.84 14.76
CA ASN A 94 4.05 -26.46 15.05
C ASN A 94 5.22 -25.54 15.45
N ASP A 95 6.44 -25.88 15.04
CA ASP A 95 7.59 -25.03 15.23
C ASP A 95 7.76 -24.07 14.05
N ALA A 96 8.19 -22.84 14.35
CA ALA A 96 8.39 -21.81 13.33
C ALA A 96 9.56 -22.17 12.41
N ILE A 97 9.29 -22.15 11.10
CA ILE A 97 10.34 -22.33 10.09
C ILE A 97 11.10 -21.01 9.90
N THR A 98 12.39 -21.02 10.21
CA THR A 98 13.25 -19.83 10.11
C THR A 98 13.30 -19.31 8.68
N GLY A 99 13.15 -18.00 8.52
CA GLY A 99 13.18 -17.32 7.21
C GLY A 99 11.91 -17.46 6.40
N SER A 100 10.88 -18.16 6.92
CA SER A 100 9.63 -18.37 6.18
C SER A 100 8.69 -17.17 6.24
N VAL A 101 7.92 -16.98 5.17
CA VAL A 101 6.79 -16.06 5.12
C VAL A 101 5.60 -16.83 4.55
N LEU A 102 4.48 -16.80 5.26
CA LEU A 102 3.31 -17.60 4.89
C LEU A 102 2.72 -17.18 3.53
N ASN A 103 2.63 -15.87 3.29
CA ASN A 103 1.96 -15.29 2.12
C ASN A 103 2.92 -14.44 1.27
N MET A 104 4.06 -14.97 0.87
CA MET A 104 5.05 -14.26 0.06
C MET A 104 4.45 -13.74 -1.27
N ALA A 105 3.58 -14.52 -1.91
CA ALA A 105 2.90 -14.12 -3.14
C ALA A 105 2.03 -12.88 -2.92
N LYS A 106 1.37 -12.76 -1.78
CA LYS A 106 0.54 -11.61 -1.40
C LYS A 106 1.40 -10.35 -1.24
N ILE A 107 2.57 -10.48 -0.62
CA ILE A 107 3.53 -9.37 -0.48
C ILE A 107 4.01 -8.90 -1.85
N LYS A 108 4.43 -9.82 -2.72
CA LYS A 108 4.88 -9.49 -4.08
C LYS A 108 3.81 -8.79 -4.89
N ASN A 109 2.58 -9.31 -4.86
CA ASN A 109 1.45 -8.75 -5.56
C ASN A 109 1.13 -7.33 -5.06
N SER A 110 1.18 -7.12 -3.75
CA SER A 110 0.95 -5.82 -3.12
C SER A 110 2.00 -4.79 -3.55
N ILE A 111 3.27 -5.17 -3.58
CA ILE A 111 4.36 -4.29 -4.04
C ILE A 111 4.16 -3.90 -5.50
N ILE A 112 3.78 -4.83 -6.35
CA ILE A 112 3.51 -4.56 -7.78
C ILE A 112 2.36 -3.58 -7.91
N ILE A 113 1.25 -3.80 -7.21
CA ILE A 113 0.07 -2.94 -7.28
C ILE A 113 0.37 -1.54 -6.74
N LEU A 114 1.06 -1.44 -5.61
CA LEU A 114 1.47 -0.14 -5.06
C LEU A 114 2.40 0.62 -6.00
N THR A 115 3.35 -0.07 -6.63
CA THR A 115 4.27 0.53 -7.61
C THR A 115 3.53 1.04 -8.83
N VAL A 116 2.56 0.28 -9.34
CA VAL A 116 1.70 0.72 -10.46
C VAL A 116 0.92 1.98 -10.08
N HIS A 117 0.34 2.04 -8.89
CA HIS A 117 -0.38 3.23 -8.42
C HIS A 117 0.54 4.44 -8.30
N ILE A 118 1.74 4.27 -7.74
CA ILE A 118 2.73 5.34 -7.66
C ILE A 118 3.06 5.87 -9.06
N GLY A 119 3.34 4.98 -10.00
CA GLY A 119 3.63 5.33 -11.39
C GLY A 119 2.48 6.09 -12.06
N LEU A 120 1.25 5.61 -11.88
CA LEU A 120 0.06 6.26 -12.44
C LEU A 120 -0.15 7.66 -11.83
N PHE A 121 -0.05 7.80 -10.53
CA PHE A 121 -0.27 9.09 -9.85
C PHE A 121 0.80 10.10 -10.23
N VAL A 122 2.07 9.71 -10.23
CA VAL A 122 3.18 10.60 -10.61
C VAL A 122 3.12 10.94 -12.09
N GLY A 123 2.88 9.96 -12.95
CA GLY A 123 2.74 10.17 -14.40
C GLY A 123 1.60 11.12 -14.74
N ALA A 124 0.44 10.94 -14.14
CA ALA A 124 -0.71 11.83 -14.30
C ALA A 124 -0.40 13.24 -13.80
N SER A 125 0.29 13.36 -12.66
CA SER A 125 0.71 14.67 -12.10
C SER A 125 1.62 15.42 -13.04
N VAL A 126 2.64 14.77 -13.58
CA VAL A 126 3.59 15.37 -14.52
C VAL A 126 2.87 15.78 -15.80
N TRP A 127 1.97 14.95 -16.32
CA TRP A 127 1.19 15.27 -17.50
C TRP A 127 0.29 16.51 -17.30
N ILE A 128 -0.38 16.61 -16.15
CA ILE A 128 -1.23 17.75 -15.80
C ILE A 128 -0.38 19.01 -15.67
N MET A 129 0.76 18.95 -15.02
CA MET A 129 1.68 20.08 -14.85
C MET A 129 2.19 20.59 -16.20
N LYS A 130 2.56 19.69 -17.11
CA LYS A 130 2.97 20.06 -18.48
C LYS A 130 1.85 20.76 -19.24
N LYS A 131 0.62 20.30 -19.12
CA LYS A 131 -0.54 20.94 -19.73
C LYS A 131 -0.77 22.35 -19.19
N LYS A 132 -0.65 22.54 -17.87
CA LYS A 132 -0.80 23.84 -17.23
C LYS A 132 0.27 24.83 -17.71
N ASP A 133 1.52 24.40 -17.84
CA ASP A 133 2.62 25.23 -18.33
C ASP A 133 2.40 25.70 -19.77
N ILE A 134 1.84 24.85 -20.63
CA ILE A 134 1.54 25.17 -22.02
C ILE A 134 0.40 26.19 -22.10
N LEU A 135 -0.57 26.13 -21.20
CA LEU A 135 -1.78 26.97 -21.22
C LEU A 135 -1.63 28.27 -20.45
N SER A 136 -0.55 28.42 -19.67
CA SER A 136 -0.26 29.66 -18.93
C SER A 136 0.71 30.60 -19.75
#